data_2b57d8471095a24cc309f34a80246529
#
_entry.id   2b57d8471095a24cc309f34a80246529
#
_cell.length_a   1.000
_cell.length_b   1.000
_cell.length_c   1.000
_cell.angle_alpha   90.00
_cell.angle_beta   90.00
_cell.angle_gamma   90.00
#
_symmetry.space_group_name_H-M   'P 1'
#
loop_
_entity.id
_entity.type
_entity.pdbx_description
1 polymer ?
#
loop_
_entity_poly.entity_id
_entity_poly.type
_entity_poly.pdbx_seq_one_letter_code
_entity_poly.pdbx_strand_id
1 'polypeptide(L)'
;ALLGGDVDMIYPVAPNDLERVKNGKDSQLVTLSGTRAIIIELNQNTNPALKDKRVRQAINYAINQVGIVDKINKGFGTPAGQLSPKGYAGYNEALKPQYDLAKAKELMKEAGYEKGFKMTFISPAARYVNDVKIAQAVSAMLSKINIKVDLKTMPVAQYWPEFDKCASDMQLIGWHSDTEDSANFFEFLTFTKDAKTGMGQYNCGGYANAEADKMVMEANTETDPAKRAAILQKVEAMLIDDAAYVPLHWEDLAYGAKKNVDIKPVVNVMNFPYLGDLVVSK
;
A
#
# COMPACT_ATOMS: atom_id res chain seq x y z
N ALA A 1 -18.46 -20.87 -4.77
CA ALA A 1 -18.31 -21.39 -6.14
C ALA A 1 -17.29 -22.53 -6.18
N LEU A 2 -15.96 -22.32 -5.86
CA LEU A 2 -14.93 -23.38 -5.96
C LEU A 2 -15.28 -24.64 -5.16
N LEU A 3 -15.61 -24.50 -3.87
CA LEU A 3 -15.96 -25.62 -2.99
C LEU A 3 -17.31 -26.27 -3.32
N GLY A 4 -18.17 -25.58 -4.07
CA GLY A 4 -19.43 -26.10 -4.60
C GLY A 4 -19.27 -26.77 -5.97
N GLY A 5 -18.11 -26.64 -6.61
CA GLY A 5 -17.83 -27.25 -7.90
C GLY A 5 -18.21 -26.42 -9.12
N ASP A 6 -18.76 -25.21 -8.93
CA ASP A 6 -19.24 -24.35 -10.01
C ASP A 6 -18.11 -23.75 -10.86
N VAL A 7 -16.89 -23.63 -10.28
CA VAL A 7 -15.69 -23.13 -10.94
C VAL A 7 -14.49 -23.97 -10.57
N ASP A 8 -13.44 -23.94 -11.41
CA ASP A 8 -12.22 -24.73 -11.23
C ASP A 8 -11.09 -23.95 -10.58
N MET A 9 -11.11 -22.60 -10.65
CA MET A 9 -10.12 -21.71 -10.06
C MET A 9 -10.77 -20.41 -9.59
N ILE A 10 -10.25 -19.85 -8.49
CA ILE A 10 -10.63 -18.54 -7.97
C ILE A 10 -9.38 -17.74 -7.55
N TYR A 11 -9.40 -16.43 -7.78
CA TYR A 11 -8.44 -15.48 -7.18
C TYR A 11 -9.07 -14.07 -7.14
N PRO A 12 -8.74 -13.25 -6.14
CA PRO A 12 -8.04 -13.64 -4.92
C PRO A 12 -8.92 -14.51 -4.01
N VAL A 13 -8.28 -15.35 -3.19
CA VAL A 13 -8.97 -16.00 -2.07
C VAL A 13 -8.91 -15.04 -0.86
N ALA A 14 -10.07 -14.72 -0.30
CA ALA A 14 -10.14 -13.83 0.85
C ALA A 14 -9.45 -14.47 2.09
N PRO A 15 -8.76 -13.68 2.96
CA PRO A 15 -8.06 -14.19 4.14
C PRO A 15 -8.93 -15.05 5.05
N ASN A 16 -10.24 -14.77 5.13
CA ASN A 16 -11.19 -15.56 5.93
C ASN A 16 -11.46 -16.95 5.35
N ASP A 17 -11.22 -17.17 4.08
CA ASP A 17 -11.52 -18.42 3.36
C ASP A 17 -10.26 -19.26 3.06
N LEU A 18 -9.05 -18.77 3.37
CA LEU A 18 -7.80 -19.46 3.09
C LEU A 18 -7.79 -20.89 3.65
N GLU A 19 -8.09 -21.06 4.95
CA GLU A 19 -8.11 -22.37 5.59
C GLU A 19 -9.21 -23.28 5.03
N ARG A 20 -10.37 -22.72 4.66
CA ARG A 20 -11.44 -23.51 4.02
C ARG A 20 -11.03 -24.06 2.67
N VAL A 21 -10.37 -23.23 1.85
CA VAL A 21 -9.90 -23.63 0.52
C VAL A 21 -8.74 -24.62 0.65
N LYS A 22 -7.79 -24.35 1.56
CA LYS A 22 -6.62 -25.21 1.82
C LYS A 22 -7.02 -26.61 2.28
N ASN A 23 -7.99 -26.71 3.17
CA ASN A 23 -8.41 -27.96 3.79
C ASN A 23 -9.60 -28.62 3.06
N GLY A 24 -10.09 -28.06 1.95
CA GLY A 24 -11.14 -28.65 1.15
C GLY A 24 -10.73 -29.99 0.52
N LYS A 25 -11.66 -30.97 0.48
CA LYS A 25 -11.39 -32.33 -0.02
C LYS A 25 -10.79 -32.32 -1.43
N ASP A 26 -11.37 -31.50 -2.32
CA ASP A 26 -11.04 -31.47 -3.75
C ASP A 26 -10.44 -30.12 -4.18
N SER A 27 -10.04 -29.27 -3.22
CA SER A 27 -9.42 -27.97 -3.49
C SER A 27 -7.98 -27.89 -2.98
N GLN A 28 -7.23 -26.99 -3.57
CA GLN A 28 -5.88 -26.60 -3.17
C GLN A 28 -5.78 -25.09 -3.06
N LEU A 29 -4.82 -24.62 -2.26
CA LEU A 29 -4.47 -23.22 -2.08
C LEU A 29 -3.00 -23.02 -2.42
N VAL A 30 -2.70 -22.02 -3.28
CA VAL A 30 -1.35 -21.55 -3.53
C VAL A 30 -1.27 -20.10 -3.07
N THR A 31 -0.29 -19.80 -2.22
CA THR A 31 -0.02 -18.45 -1.72
C THR A 31 1.40 -18.03 -2.06
N LEU A 32 1.60 -16.76 -2.30
CA LEU A 32 2.92 -16.16 -2.49
C LEU A 32 2.91 -14.71 -2.01
N SER A 33 4.08 -14.20 -1.63
CA SER A 33 4.23 -12.78 -1.32
C SER A 33 4.11 -11.97 -2.60
N GLY A 34 3.16 -11.03 -2.60
CA GLY A 34 2.97 -10.11 -3.69
C GLY A 34 3.86 -8.87 -3.54
N THR A 35 3.81 -8.02 -4.54
CA THR A 35 4.66 -6.83 -4.65
C THR A 35 3.87 -5.52 -4.53
N ARG A 36 2.55 -5.61 -4.37
CA ARG A 36 1.70 -4.42 -4.22
C ARG A 36 1.83 -3.83 -2.83
N ALA A 37 2.33 -2.59 -2.76
CA ALA A 37 2.29 -1.78 -1.55
C ALA A 37 0.90 -1.14 -1.41
N ILE A 38 0.25 -1.31 -0.26
CA ILE A 38 -0.95 -0.59 0.13
C ILE A 38 -0.53 0.55 1.03
N ILE A 39 -0.89 1.77 0.65
CA ILE A 39 -0.51 3.01 1.33
C ILE A 39 -1.70 3.95 1.49
N ILE A 40 -1.49 4.98 2.30
CA ILE A 40 -2.37 6.14 2.37
C ILE A 40 -1.56 7.37 1.97
N GLU A 41 -2.06 8.13 1.01
CA GLU A 41 -1.56 9.46 0.71
C GLU A 41 -2.12 10.48 1.69
N LEU A 42 -1.29 11.44 2.09
CA LEU A 42 -1.63 12.55 2.99
C LEU A 42 -1.60 13.86 2.20
N ASN A 43 -2.76 14.41 1.88
CA ASN A 43 -2.85 15.57 1.00
C ASN A 43 -2.53 16.89 1.74
N GLN A 44 -1.34 17.41 1.46
CA GLN A 44 -0.82 18.62 2.07
C GLN A 44 -1.48 19.91 1.57
N ASN A 45 -2.32 19.81 0.51
CA ASN A 45 -2.99 20.97 -0.08
C ASN A 45 -4.42 21.18 0.46
N THR A 46 -5.06 20.14 0.98
CA THR A 46 -6.47 20.22 1.44
C THR A 46 -6.58 20.55 2.92
N ASN A 47 -5.62 20.11 3.73
CA ASN A 47 -5.65 20.31 5.18
C ASN A 47 -4.37 21.01 5.67
N PRO A 48 -4.49 22.21 6.26
CA PRO A 48 -3.32 22.96 6.74
C PRO A 48 -2.44 22.19 7.74
N ALA A 49 -3.04 21.31 8.57
CA ALA A 49 -2.29 20.49 9.53
C ALA A 49 -1.33 19.52 8.83
N LEU A 50 -1.67 19.02 7.65
CA LEU A 50 -0.83 18.09 6.88
C LEU A 50 0.39 18.75 6.23
N LYS A 51 0.48 20.09 6.21
CA LYS A 51 1.70 20.81 5.78
C LYS A 51 2.84 20.63 6.78
N ASP A 52 2.52 20.47 8.07
CA ASP A 52 3.54 20.23 9.11
C ASP A 52 4.00 18.77 9.06
N LYS A 53 5.28 18.56 8.78
CA LYS A 53 5.93 17.25 8.75
C LYS A 53 5.69 16.46 10.05
N ARG A 54 5.71 17.12 11.21
CA ARG A 54 5.51 16.48 12.51
C ARG A 54 4.11 15.86 12.63
N VAL A 55 3.09 16.50 12.05
CA VAL A 55 1.72 15.97 12.01
C VAL A 55 1.67 14.72 11.13
N ARG A 56 2.30 14.73 9.95
CA ARG A 56 2.35 13.57 9.08
C ARG A 56 3.12 12.42 9.71
N GLN A 57 4.24 12.70 10.38
CA GLN A 57 4.98 11.71 11.18
C GLN A 57 4.14 11.15 12.33
N ALA A 58 3.37 12.00 13.03
CA ALA A 58 2.45 11.56 14.08
C ALA A 58 1.40 10.59 13.55
N ILE A 59 0.86 10.82 12.36
CA ILE A 59 -0.07 9.91 11.68
C ILE A 59 0.62 8.57 11.40
N ASN A 60 1.85 8.55 10.88
CA ASN A 60 2.62 7.34 10.64
C ASN A 60 2.86 6.55 11.95
N TYR A 61 3.30 7.21 13.02
CA TYR A 61 3.51 6.57 14.32
C TYR A 61 2.23 6.08 15.00
N ALA A 62 1.06 6.66 14.70
CA ALA A 62 -0.22 6.26 15.26
C ALA A 62 -0.80 4.99 14.62
N ILE A 63 -0.36 4.63 13.42
CA ILE A 63 -0.90 3.49 12.67
C ILE A 63 -0.07 2.24 12.95
N ASN A 64 -0.74 1.18 13.42
CA ASN A 64 -0.13 -0.11 13.73
C ASN A 64 -0.23 -1.06 12.53
N GLN A 65 0.77 -1.04 11.65
CA GLN A 65 0.84 -1.88 10.46
C GLN A 65 0.83 -3.38 10.80
N VAL A 66 1.58 -3.78 11.82
CA VAL A 66 1.59 -5.17 12.31
C VAL A 66 0.20 -5.58 12.78
N GLY A 67 -0.47 -4.71 13.57
CA GLY A 67 -1.83 -4.96 14.02
C GLY A 67 -2.85 -5.06 12.88
N ILE A 68 -2.68 -4.31 11.79
CA ILE A 68 -3.52 -4.42 10.58
C ILE A 68 -3.34 -5.80 9.95
N VAL A 69 -2.11 -6.22 9.70
CA VAL A 69 -1.85 -7.53 9.09
C VAL A 69 -2.34 -8.67 9.99
N ASP A 70 -1.99 -8.66 11.28
CA ASP A 70 -2.32 -9.76 12.18
C ASP A 70 -3.82 -9.89 12.47
N LYS A 71 -4.50 -8.75 12.73
CA LYS A 71 -5.89 -8.77 13.22
C LYS A 71 -6.92 -8.67 12.10
N ILE A 72 -6.64 -7.89 11.05
CA ILE A 72 -7.60 -7.67 9.94
C ILE A 72 -7.34 -8.67 8.83
N ASN A 73 -6.08 -8.84 8.43
CA ASN A 73 -5.69 -9.75 7.36
C ASN A 73 -5.33 -11.16 7.85
N LYS A 74 -5.42 -11.43 9.17
CA LYS A 74 -5.14 -12.75 9.77
C LYS A 74 -3.75 -13.29 9.44
N GLY A 75 -2.75 -12.42 9.44
CA GLY A 75 -1.38 -12.75 9.09
C GLY A 75 -1.13 -12.85 7.57
N PHE A 76 -2.12 -12.54 6.73
CA PHE A 76 -1.97 -12.57 5.29
C PHE A 76 -1.55 -11.20 4.76
N GLY A 77 -0.29 -11.09 4.35
CA GLY A 77 0.42 -9.87 3.98
C GLY A 77 1.64 -9.61 4.86
N THR A 78 2.47 -8.68 4.47
CA THR A 78 3.66 -8.28 5.21
C THR A 78 3.56 -6.81 5.63
N PRO A 79 3.70 -6.47 6.94
CA PRO A 79 3.68 -5.07 7.38
C PRO A 79 4.76 -4.25 6.68
N ALA A 80 4.42 -3.10 6.10
CA ALA A 80 5.34 -2.28 5.33
C ALA A 80 5.83 -1.07 6.14
N GLY A 81 7.13 -0.81 6.08
CA GLY A 81 7.76 0.43 6.57
C GLY A 81 8.21 1.35 5.43
N GLN A 82 7.96 0.97 4.17
CA GLN A 82 8.37 1.66 2.95
C GLN A 82 7.52 1.18 1.76
N LEU A 83 7.66 1.82 0.58
CA LEU A 83 6.98 1.39 -0.65
C LEU A 83 7.56 0.09 -1.20
N SER A 84 8.89 0.03 -1.28
CA SER A 84 9.61 -1.06 -1.94
C SER A 84 9.52 -2.36 -1.16
N PRO A 85 9.01 -3.46 -1.73
CA PRO A 85 9.05 -4.77 -1.11
C PRO A 85 10.47 -5.35 -1.12
N LYS A 86 10.70 -6.32 -0.25
CA LYS A 86 12.00 -7.01 -0.17
C LYS A 86 12.35 -7.68 -1.50
N GLY A 87 13.58 -7.47 -1.94
CA GLY A 87 14.10 -7.97 -3.23
C GLY A 87 14.11 -6.93 -4.34
N TYR A 88 13.39 -5.81 -4.18
CA TYR A 88 13.42 -4.73 -5.15
C TYR A 88 14.68 -3.87 -5.01
N ALA A 89 15.19 -3.36 -6.14
CA ALA A 89 16.18 -2.31 -6.11
C ALA A 89 15.64 -1.10 -5.35
N GLY A 90 16.36 -0.65 -4.33
CA GLY A 90 15.92 0.42 -3.43
C GLY A 90 15.27 -0.03 -2.13
N TYR A 91 14.96 -1.32 -1.94
CA TYR A 91 14.55 -1.81 -0.62
C TYR A 91 15.62 -1.51 0.44
N ASN A 92 15.21 -0.87 1.52
CA ASN A 92 16.11 -0.48 2.61
C ASN A 92 15.77 -1.28 3.88
N GLU A 93 16.67 -2.17 4.29
CA GLU A 93 16.48 -3.05 5.45
C GLU A 93 16.29 -2.28 6.78
N ALA A 94 16.72 -1.01 6.86
CA ALA A 94 16.58 -0.19 8.06
C ALA A 94 15.15 0.36 8.24
N LEU A 95 14.36 0.46 7.16
CA LEU A 95 13.02 1.03 7.20
C LEU A 95 11.98 -0.02 7.58
N LYS A 96 11.61 -0.03 8.84
CA LYS A 96 10.62 -0.96 9.42
C LYS A 96 9.35 -0.20 9.79
N PRO A 97 8.19 -0.89 9.93
CA PRO A 97 6.99 -0.30 10.52
C PRO A 97 7.28 0.37 11.88
N GLN A 98 6.76 1.57 12.11
CA GLN A 98 7.14 2.41 13.24
C GLN A 98 5.91 2.78 14.09
N TYR A 99 5.25 1.80 14.70
CA TYR A 99 4.14 2.10 15.60
C TYR A 99 4.63 2.55 16.98
N ASP A 100 4.37 3.83 17.31
CA ASP A 100 4.61 4.40 18.64
C ASP A 100 3.56 5.48 18.95
N LEU A 101 2.53 5.10 19.71
CA LEU A 101 1.44 6.01 20.05
C LEU A 101 1.89 7.16 20.98
N ALA A 102 2.90 6.94 21.81
CA ALA A 102 3.42 7.98 22.71
C ALA A 102 4.14 9.06 21.88
N LYS A 103 4.99 8.63 20.95
CA LYS A 103 5.68 9.53 20.00
C LYS A 103 4.69 10.29 19.11
N ALA A 104 3.65 9.62 18.63
CA ALA A 104 2.60 10.26 17.86
C ALA A 104 1.92 11.41 18.62
N LYS A 105 1.57 11.20 19.90
CA LYS A 105 0.98 12.23 20.75
C LYS A 105 1.94 13.39 21.04
N GLU A 106 3.21 13.08 21.27
CA GLU A 106 4.27 14.08 21.47
C GLU A 106 4.39 15.01 20.23
N LEU A 107 4.51 14.43 19.04
CA LEU A 107 4.59 15.18 17.79
C LEU A 107 3.34 16.04 17.53
N MET A 108 2.14 15.53 17.81
CA MET A 108 0.91 16.31 17.73
C MET A 108 0.94 17.53 18.66
N LYS A 109 1.45 17.37 19.89
CA LYS A 109 1.60 18.45 20.86
C LYS A 109 2.64 19.47 20.39
N GLU A 110 3.81 19.02 19.95
CA GLU A 110 4.89 19.89 19.43
C GLU A 110 4.44 20.69 18.21
N ALA A 111 3.59 20.11 17.35
CA ALA A 111 3.00 20.78 16.21
C ALA A 111 1.83 21.72 16.56
N GLY A 112 1.40 21.77 17.82
CA GLY A 112 0.25 22.59 18.25
C GLY A 112 -1.13 21.98 17.98
N TYR A 113 -1.18 20.68 17.64
CA TYR A 113 -2.41 19.94 17.32
C TYR A 113 -2.81 18.92 18.39
N GLU A 114 -2.42 19.10 19.64
CA GLU A 114 -2.75 18.19 20.76
C GLU A 114 -4.27 17.93 20.90
N LYS A 115 -5.10 18.94 20.60
CA LYS A 115 -6.56 18.81 20.60
C LYS A 115 -7.12 18.11 19.36
N GLY A 116 -6.25 17.78 18.40
CA GLY A 116 -6.61 17.16 17.13
C GLY A 116 -7.31 18.10 16.16
N PHE A 117 -7.79 17.49 15.07
CA PHE A 117 -8.52 18.18 14.00
C PHE A 117 -9.41 17.18 13.24
N LYS A 118 -10.14 17.66 12.24
CA LYS A 118 -10.95 16.80 11.36
C LYS A 118 -10.21 16.54 10.06
N MET A 119 -10.35 15.32 9.54
CA MET A 119 -9.84 14.90 8.23
C MET A 119 -10.89 14.11 7.47
N THR A 120 -10.90 14.27 6.16
CA THR A 120 -11.62 13.40 5.23
C THR A 120 -10.73 12.24 4.80
N PHE A 121 -11.32 11.05 4.64
CA PHE A 121 -10.62 9.87 4.15
C PHE A 121 -11.49 9.12 3.15
N ILE A 122 -10.99 8.90 1.93
CA ILE A 122 -11.65 8.05 0.94
C ILE A 122 -10.91 6.72 0.77
N SER A 123 -11.67 5.65 0.67
CA SER A 123 -11.16 4.31 0.42
C SER A 123 -12.06 3.59 -0.59
N PRO A 124 -11.48 2.79 -1.50
CA PRO A 124 -12.30 1.90 -2.30
C PRO A 124 -12.95 0.83 -1.42
N ALA A 125 -13.98 0.19 -1.98
CA ALA A 125 -14.59 -1.00 -1.42
C ALA A 125 -14.47 -2.14 -2.44
N ALA A 126 -13.89 -3.27 -2.00
CA ALA A 126 -13.63 -4.46 -2.80
C ALA A 126 -12.61 -4.27 -3.96
N ARG A 127 -11.65 -3.35 -3.79
CA ARG A 127 -10.48 -3.21 -4.70
C ARG A 127 -9.27 -3.95 -4.16
N TYR A 128 -9.02 -3.81 -2.86
CA TYR A 128 -7.91 -4.45 -2.14
C TYR A 128 -8.45 -5.35 -1.04
N VAL A 129 -7.61 -6.28 -0.60
CA VAL A 129 -7.99 -7.21 0.47
C VAL A 129 -8.33 -6.43 1.75
N ASN A 130 -9.58 -6.57 2.22
CA ASN A 130 -10.09 -5.92 3.44
C ASN A 130 -10.00 -4.37 3.46
N ASP A 131 -9.93 -3.69 2.33
CA ASP A 131 -9.76 -2.23 2.23
C ASP A 131 -10.69 -1.43 3.15
N VAL A 132 -11.98 -1.73 3.17
CA VAL A 132 -12.97 -1.07 4.05
C VAL A 132 -12.61 -1.26 5.53
N LYS A 133 -12.26 -2.49 5.95
CA LYS A 133 -11.90 -2.78 7.35
C LYS A 133 -10.59 -2.10 7.74
N ILE A 134 -9.64 -2.06 6.82
CA ILE A 134 -8.36 -1.36 7.02
C ILE A 134 -8.60 0.13 7.21
N ALA A 135 -9.40 0.77 6.35
CA ALA A 135 -9.73 2.18 6.45
C ALA A 135 -10.47 2.52 7.77
N GLN A 136 -11.39 1.65 8.21
CA GLN A 136 -12.06 1.78 9.51
C GLN A 136 -11.08 1.67 10.68
N ALA A 137 -10.15 0.71 10.63
CA ALA A 137 -9.14 0.53 11.67
C ALA A 137 -8.16 1.71 11.74
N VAL A 138 -7.71 2.21 10.58
CA VAL A 138 -6.88 3.43 10.51
C VAL A 138 -7.61 4.62 11.15
N SER A 139 -8.89 4.83 10.81
CA SER A 139 -9.70 5.89 11.41
C SER A 139 -9.80 5.76 12.94
N ALA A 140 -9.98 4.53 13.44
CA ALA A 140 -9.99 4.25 14.89
C ALA A 140 -8.61 4.46 15.55
N MET A 141 -7.51 4.16 14.85
CA MET A 141 -6.15 4.42 15.35
C MET A 141 -5.88 5.93 15.45
N LEU A 142 -6.27 6.71 14.43
CA LEU A 142 -6.09 8.16 14.42
C LEU A 142 -6.92 8.88 15.47
N SER A 143 -8.07 8.33 15.89
CA SER A 143 -8.84 8.89 17.00
C SER A 143 -8.07 8.90 18.33
N LYS A 144 -7.06 8.02 18.51
CA LYS A 144 -6.20 7.98 19.71
C LYS A 144 -5.23 9.16 19.83
N ILE A 145 -5.04 9.89 18.73
CA ILE A 145 -4.30 11.17 18.69
C ILE A 145 -5.23 12.34 18.38
N ASN A 146 -6.51 12.20 18.74
CA ASN A 146 -7.57 13.21 18.62
C ASN A 146 -7.92 13.64 17.18
N ILE A 147 -7.46 12.93 16.15
CA ILE A 147 -7.87 13.18 14.76
C ILE A 147 -9.24 12.52 14.52
N LYS A 148 -10.22 13.32 14.09
CA LYS A 148 -11.57 12.85 13.73
C LYS A 148 -11.66 12.64 12.23
N VAL A 149 -11.77 11.38 11.81
CA VAL A 149 -11.80 11.01 10.39
C VAL A 149 -13.25 10.90 9.90
N ASP A 150 -13.59 11.65 8.87
CA ASP A 150 -14.80 11.45 8.06
C ASP A 150 -14.47 10.47 6.94
N LEU A 151 -14.73 9.18 7.20
CA LEU A 151 -14.43 8.08 6.28
C LEU A 151 -15.56 7.85 5.30
N LYS A 152 -15.22 7.87 4.00
CA LYS A 152 -16.12 7.48 2.90
C LYS A 152 -15.54 6.29 2.15
N THR A 153 -16.27 5.18 2.13
CA THR A 153 -15.92 4.00 1.32
C THR A 153 -16.88 3.90 0.14
N MET A 154 -16.39 3.54 -1.04
CA MET A 154 -17.20 3.52 -2.24
C MET A 154 -16.75 2.44 -3.23
N PRO A 155 -17.66 1.92 -4.08
CA PRO A 155 -17.29 0.99 -5.14
C PRO A 155 -16.20 1.57 -6.06
N VAL A 156 -15.38 0.69 -6.63
CA VAL A 156 -14.21 1.06 -7.47
C VAL A 156 -14.58 2.03 -8.60
N ALA A 157 -15.74 1.84 -9.24
CA ALA A 157 -16.19 2.71 -10.33
C ALA A 157 -16.46 4.17 -9.89
N GLN A 158 -16.78 4.39 -8.61
CA GLN A 158 -16.94 5.71 -8.02
C GLN A 158 -15.65 6.24 -7.41
N TYR A 159 -14.79 5.33 -6.95
CA TYR A 159 -13.56 5.67 -6.23
C TYR A 159 -12.56 6.42 -7.11
N TRP A 160 -12.24 5.92 -8.30
CA TRP A 160 -11.23 6.54 -9.15
C TRP A 160 -11.58 7.96 -9.59
N PRO A 161 -12.83 8.27 -10.03
CA PRO A 161 -13.23 9.66 -10.29
C PRO A 161 -13.13 10.59 -9.07
N GLU A 162 -13.32 10.08 -7.85
CA GLU A 162 -13.13 10.88 -6.63
C GLU A 162 -11.64 11.00 -6.24
N PHE A 163 -10.87 9.93 -6.41
CA PHE A 163 -9.41 9.92 -6.20
C PHE A 163 -8.73 10.97 -7.09
N ASP A 164 -9.04 10.98 -8.39
CA ASP A 164 -8.41 11.87 -9.38
C ASP A 164 -8.65 13.37 -9.11
N LYS A 165 -9.67 13.70 -8.34
CA LYS A 165 -9.90 15.09 -7.89
C LYS A 165 -8.87 15.56 -6.87
N CYS A 166 -8.16 14.66 -6.20
CA CYS A 166 -7.24 14.95 -5.09
C CYS A 166 -7.85 15.91 -4.06
N ALA A 167 -9.14 15.73 -3.74
CA ALA A 167 -9.89 16.64 -2.87
C ALA A 167 -10.01 16.17 -1.42
N SER A 168 -9.68 14.91 -1.13
CA SER A 168 -9.68 14.36 0.22
C SER A 168 -8.36 14.57 0.92
N ASP A 169 -8.37 14.66 2.26
CA ASP A 169 -7.15 14.80 3.07
C ASP A 169 -6.33 13.50 3.10
N MET A 170 -7.03 12.35 3.03
CA MET A 170 -6.42 11.03 2.96
C MET A 170 -7.07 10.20 1.85
N GLN A 171 -6.26 9.38 1.17
CA GLN A 171 -6.70 8.49 0.09
C GLN A 171 -5.94 7.16 0.18
N LEU A 172 -6.67 6.03 0.13
CA LEU A 172 -6.06 4.70 0.15
C LEU A 172 -5.78 4.22 -1.26
N ILE A 173 -4.54 3.93 -1.58
CA ILE A 173 -4.12 3.41 -2.87
C ILE A 173 -3.18 2.21 -2.72
N GLY A 174 -3.24 1.29 -3.66
CA GLY A 174 -2.28 0.20 -3.82
C GLY A 174 -1.55 0.33 -5.15
N TRP A 175 -0.23 0.22 -5.11
CA TRP A 175 0.63 0.28 -6.28
C TRP A 175 1.63 -0.88 -6.29
N HIS A 176 1.95 -1.40 -7.45
CA HIS A 176 3.06 -2.33 -7.65
C HIS A 176 3.95 -1.81 -8.78
N SER A 177 5.22 -2.06 -8.68
CA SER A 177 6.16 -1.76 -9.76
C SER A 177 6.23 -2.94 -10.73
N ASP A 178 6.13 -2.65 -12.02
CA ASP A 178 6.25 -3.65 -13.09
C ASP A 178 7.71 -3.98 -13.41
N THR A 179 8.66 -3.28 -12.80
CA THR A 179 10.10 -3.37 -13.10
C THR A 179 10.93 -3.95 -11.97
N GLU A 180 10.31 -4.39 -10.86
CA GLU A 180 11.01 -4.84 -9.64
C GLU A 180 12.02 -3.79 -9.11
N ASP A 181 11.70 -2.51 -9.32
CA ASP A 181 12.53 -1.35 -9.04
C ASP A 181 11.70 -0.26 -8.37
N SER A 182 12.27 0.41 -7.38
CA SER A 182 11.58 1.44 -6.58
C SER A 182 11.28 2.71 -7.34
N ALA A 183 12.01 3.02 -8.41
CA ALA A 183 11.82 4.25 -9.18
C ALA A 183 10.37 4.37 -9.69
N ASN A 184 9.76 3.27 -10.10
CA ASN A 184 8.37 3.27 -10.56
C ASN A 184 7.39 3.76 -9.48
N PHE A 185 7.58 3.33 -8.21
CA PHE A 185 6.77 3.87 -7.10
C PHE A 185 6.96 5.37 -6.95
N PHE A 186 8.21 5.85 -7.01
CA PHE A 186 8.51 7.25 -6.78
C PHE A 186 7.98 8.13 -7.90
N GLU A 187 8.20 7.74 -9.15
CA GLU A 187 7.76 8.46 -10.35
C GLU A 187 6.25 8.70 -10.37
N PHE A 188 5.45 7.72 -9.93
CA PHE A 188 4.00 7.82 -9.98
C PHE A 188 3.37 8.40 -8.71
N LEU A 189 3.89 8.07 -7.52
CA LEU A 189 3.21 8.34 -6.25
C LEU A 189 3.81 9.52 -5.46
N THR A 190 5.11 9.83 -5.65
CA THR A 190 5.80 10.79 -4.78
C THR A 190 6.59 11.88 -5.50
N PHE A 191 6.89 11.70 -6.79
CA PHE A 191 7.51 12.76 -7.60
C PHE A 191 6.64 14.01 -7.61
N THR A 192 7.25 15.18 -7.61
CA THR A 192 6.52 16.45 -7.76
C THR A 192 5.70 16.40 -9.05
N LYS A 193 4.39 16.65 -8.93
CA LYS A 193 3.43 16.51 -10.05
C LYS A 193 3.80 17.41 -11.21
N ASP A 194 4.04 16.83 -12.38
CA ASP A 194 4.32 17.53 -13.63
C ASP A 194 3.43 16.99 -14.77
N ALA A 195 2.47 17.80 -15.16
CA ALA A 195 1.53 17.45 -16.22
C ALA A 195 2.17 17.31 -17.62
N LYS A 196 3.39 17.83 -17.84
CA LYS A 196 4.06 17.73 -19.14
C LYS A 196 4.76 16.38 -19.30
N THR A 197 5.38 15.89 -18.24
CA THR A 197 6.11 14.62 -18.26
C THR A 197 5.28 13.43 -17.80
N GLY A 198 4.17 13.66 -17.09
CA GLY A 198 3.36 12.64 -16.43
C GLY A 198 3.92 12.19 -15.07
N MET A 199 5.06 12.73 -14.63
CA MET A 199 5.61 12.44 -13.33
C MET A 199 4.66 12.88 -12.22
N GLY A 200 4.57 12.10 -11.14
CA GLY A 200 3.68 12.36 -10.01
C GLY A 200 2.19 12.27 -10.36
N GLN A 201 1.82 11.52 -11.42
CA GLN A 201 0.44 11.45 -11.88
C GLN A 201 -0.55 11.10 -10.77
N TYR A 202 -0.18 10.18 -9.91
CA TYR A 202 -1.00 9.70 -8.78
C TYR A 202 -0.59 10.31 -7.44
N ASN A 203 0.31 11.31 -7.42
CA ASN A 203 0.66 12.04 -6.20
C ASN A 203 -0.48 13.01 -5.82
N CYS A 204 -1.55 12.49 -5.26
CA CYS A 204 -2.62 13.31 -4.67
C CYS A 204 -2.24 13.84 -3.27
N GLY A 205 -1.16 13.34 -2.68
CA GLY A 205 -0.59 13.87 -1.44
C GLY A 205 -0.05 15.29 -1.57
N GLY A 206 0.23 15.73 -2.80
CA GLY A 206 0.84 17.05 -3.06
C GLY A 206 2.25 17.16 -2.48
N TYR A 207 2.91 16.03 -2.24
CA TYR A 207 4.30 15.99 -1.82
C TYR A 207 5.20 16.57 -2.92
N ALA A 208 6.19 17.37 -2.52
CA ALA A 208 7.17 17.95 -3.43
C ALA A 208 8.51 18.08 -2.72
N ASN A 209 9.56 17.46 -3.28
CA ASN A 209 10.91 17.53 -2.78
C ASN A 209 11.88 17.47 -3.97
N ALA A 210 12.45 18.63 -4.34
CA ALA A 210 13.31 18.76 -5.52
C ALA A 210 14.59 17.91 -5.43
N GLU A 211 15.09 17.60 -4.23
CA GLU A 211 16.24 16.73 -4.04
C GLU A 211 15.85 15.26 -4.31
N ALA A 212 14.72 14.81 -3.77
CA ALA A 212 14.19 13.48 -4.06
C ALA A 212 13.93 13.30 -5.55
N ASP A 213 13.26 14.26 -6.21
CA ASP A 213 12.98 14.24 -7.65
C ASP A 213 14.28 14.13 -8.47
N LYS A 214 15.30 14.94 -8.12
CA LYS A 214 16.62 14.88 -8.77
C LYS A 214 17.26 13.51 -8.63
N MET A 215 17.20 12.91 -7.44
CA MET A 215 17.78 11.59 -7.19
C MET A 215 17.05 10.49 -7.94
N VAL A 216 15.72 10.56 -8.10
CA VAL A 216 14.95 9.62 -8.94
C VAL A 216 15.42 9.72 -10.39
N MET A 217 15.57 10.92 -10.93
CA MET A 217 16.08 11.12 -12.30
C MET A 217 17.53 10.64 -12.47
N GLU A 218 18.38 10.81 -11.46
CA GLU A 218 19.75 10.27 -11.44
C GLU A 218 19.71 8.74 -11.47
N ALA A 219 18.88 8.11 -10.64
CA ALA A 219 18.70 6.66 -10.63
C ALA A 219 18.24 6.13 -11.99
N ASN A 220 17.40 6.85 -12.72
CA ASN A 220 16.90 6.42 -14.04
C ASN A 220 17.97 6.37 -15.12
N THR A 221 19.06 7.07 -14.94
CA THR A 221 20.19 7.08 -15.87
C THR A 221 21.40 6.26 -15.37
N GLU A 222 21.40 5.85 -14.09
CA GLU A 222 22.48 5.03 -13.52
C GLU A 222 22.40 3.59 -14.02
N THR A 223 23.48 3.11 -14.62
CA THR A 223 23.60 1.78 -15.21
C THR A 223 24.23 0.74 -14.29
N ASP A 224 24.93 1.17 -13.24
CA ASP A 224 25.47 0.28 -12.20
C ASP A 224 24.33 -0.08 -11.23
N PRO A 225 23.94 -1.37 -11.13
CA PRO A 225 22.81 -1.76 -10.30
C PRO A 225 23.02 -1.46 -8.80
N ALA A 226 24.24 -1.53 -8.30
CA ALA A 226 24.52 -1.26 -6.89
C ALA A 226 24.42 0.23 -6.57
N LYS A 227 24.93 1.08 -7.45
CA LYS A 227 24.81 2.54 -7.31
C LYS A 227 23.35 2.97 -7.44
N ARG A 228 22.63 2.44 -8.44
CA ARG A 228 21.20 2.69 -8.61
C ARG A 228 20.41 2.32 -7.35
N ALA A 229 20.61 1.11 -6.82
CA ALA A 229 19.95 0.67 -5.60
C ALA A 229 20.27 1.60 -4.40
N ALA A 230 21.53 2.05 -4.26
CA ALA A 230 21.93 2.95 -3.19
C ALA A 230 21.26 4.33 -3.30
N ILE A 231 21.07 4.87 -4.51
CA ILE A 231 20.34 6.12 -4.73
C ILE A 231 18.87 5.92 -4.33
N LEU A 232 18.22 4.88 -4.81
CA LEU A 232 16.80 4.59 -4.52
C LEU A 232 16.55 4.35 -3.03
N GLN A 233 17.49 3.69 -2.31
CA GLN A 233 17.40 3.52 -0.85
C GLN A 233 17.45 4.85 -0.10
N LYS A 234 18.22 5.83 -0.58
CA LYS A 234 18.26 7.17 -0.01
C LYS A 234 16.95 7.91 -0.26
N VAL A 235 16.41 7.83 -1.47
CA VAL A 235 15.10 8.41 -1.79
C VAL A 235 14.04 7.84 -0.86
N GLU A 236 13.96 6.51 -0.71
CA GLU A 236 13.00 5.86 0.19
C GLU A 236 13.13 6.39 1.64
N ALA A 237 14.36 6.51 2.14
CA ALA A 237 14.61 7.04 3.48
C ALA A 237 14.14 8.50 3.64
N MET A 238 14.35 9.34 2.63
CA MET A 238 13.87 10.73 2.61
C MET A 238 12.34 10.79 2.63
N LEU A 239 11.67 9.97 1.83
CA LEU A 239 10.21 9.91 1.76
C LEU A 239 9.58 9.49 3.08
N ILE A 240 10.17 8.50 3.75
CA ILE A 240 9.71 8.04 5.07
C ILE A 240 9.97 9.09 6.14
N ASP A 241 11.14 9.73 6.15
CA ASP A 241 11.45 10.80 7.08
C ASP A 241 10.50 12.01 6.90
N ASP A 242 10.21 12.38 5.65
CA ASP A 242 9.26 13.44 5.33
C ASP A 242 7.79 13.04 5.56
N ALA A 243 7.53 11.77 5.87
CA ALA A 243 6.18 11.20 5.91
C ALA A 243 5.36 11.61 4.68
N ALA A 244 5.94 11.39 3.49
CA ALA A 244 5.31 11.69 2.21
C ALA A 244 4.02 10.89 2.00
N TYR A 245 3.97 9.69 2.58
CA TYR A 245 2.84 8.76 2.58
C TYR A 245 2.87 7.92 3.87
N VAL A 246 1.81 7.14 4.09
CA VAL A 246 1.72 6.16 5.18
C VAL A 246 1.79 4.76 4.58
N PRO A 247 2.89 4.00 4.76
CA PRO A 247 2.94 2.61 4.35
C PRO A 247 2.07 1.76 5.28
N LEU A 248 1.32 0.82 4.73
CA LEU A 248 0.49 -0.10 5.51
C LEU A 248 1.01 -1.53 5.46
N HIS A 249 0.99 -2.14 4.29
CA HIS A 249 1.47 -3.52 4.09
C HIS A 249 1.73 -3.80 2.61
N TRP A 250 2.52 -4.82 2.34
CA TRP A 250 2.56 -5.47 1.04
C TRP A 250 1.55 -6.60 1.01
N GLU A 251 0.73 -6.65 -0.05
CA GLU A 251 -0.28 -7.70 -0.21
C GLU A 251 0.37 -9.04 -0.50
N ASP A 252 -0.08 -10.10 0.17
CA ASP A 252 0.14 -11.46 -0.29
C ASP A 252 -0.95 -11.86 -1.29
N LEU A 253 -0.63 -12.83 -2.15
CA LEU A 253 -1.54 -13.34 -3.18
C LEU A 253 -1.98 -14.75 -2.82
N ALA A 254 -3.26 -15.06 -3.05
CA ALA A 254 -3.84 -16.37 -2.79
C ALA A 254 -4.71 -16.82 -3.95
N TYR A 255 -4.39 -17.99 -4.47
CA TYR A 255 -5.10 -18.65 -5.56
C TYR A 255 -5.67 -19.97 -5.06
N GLY A 256 -6.95 -20.20 -5.30
CA GLY A 256 -7.62 -21.46 -5.00
C GLY A 256 -7.99 -22.21 -6.28
N ALA A 257 -7.77 -23.51 -6.34
CA ALA A 257 -8.16 -24.31 -7.48
C ALA A 257 -8.62 -25.72 -7.05
N LYS A 258 -9.30 -26.44 -7.95
CA LYS A 258 -9.50 -27.89 -7.81
C LYS A 258 -8.15 -28.61 -7.86
N LYS A 259 -8.02 -29.75 -7.18
CA LYS A 259 -6.74 -30.50 -7.11
C LYS A 259 -6.26 -31.05 -8.45
N ASN A 260 -7.17 -31.26 -9.40
CA ASN A 260 -6.83 -31.69 -10.74
C ASN A 260 -6.43 -30.54 -11.69
N VAL A 261 -6.41 -29.30 -11.22
CA VAL A 261 -5.96 -28.12 -11.98
C VAL A 261 -4.59 -27.69 -11.45
N ASP A 262 -3.55 -27.85 -12.26
CA ASP A 262 -2.21 -27.32 -11.90
C ASP A 262 -2.17 -25.83 -12.23
N ILE A 263 -2.22 -25.01 -11.15
CA ILE A 263 -2.17 -23.56 -11.23
C ILE A 263 -0.76 -22.97 -11.01
N LYS A 264 0.22 -23.79 -10.65
CA LYS A 264 1.58 -23.30 -10.37
C LYS A 264 2.21 -22.55 -11.54
N PRO A 265 2.05 -22.98 -12.81
CA PRO A 265 2.61 -22.25 -13.94
C PRO A 265 2.04 -20.84 -14.13
N VAL A 266 0.81 -20.57 -13.64
CA VAL A 266 0.15 -19.28 -13.87
C VAL A 266 0.23 -18.33 -12.67
N VAL A 267 0.66 -18.82 -11.50
CA VAL A 267 0.79 -18.01 -10.28
C VAL A 267 2.08 -17.20 -10.34
N ASN A 268 1.98 -15.87 -10.24
CA ASN A 268 3.12 -14.97 -10.27
C ASN A 268 2.92 -13.76 -9.36
N VAL A 269 4.03 -13.10 -8.98
CA VAL A 269 4.05 -11.94 -8.07
C VAL A 269 3.32 -10.72 -8.61
N MET A 270 3.17 -10.62 -9.94
CA MET A 270 2.46 -9.53 -10.60
C MET A 270 0.93 -9.64 -10.48
N ASN A 271 0.43 -10.76 -9.94
CA ASN A 271 -1.00 -11.08 -9.87
C ASN A 271 -1.71 -11.04 -11.24
N PHE A 272 -1.02 -11.50 -12.25
CA PHE A 272 -1.53 -11.57 -13.62
C PHE A 272 -1.42 -13.01 -14.16
N PRO A 273 -2.36 -13.90 -13.78
CA PRO A 273 -2.31 -15.31 -14.22
C PRO A 273 -2.60 -15.42 -15.71
N TYR A 274 -1.66 -15.98 -16.46
CA TYR A 274 -1.87 -16.32 -17.86
C TYR A 274 -2.57 -17.68 -17.98
N LEU A 275 -3.89 -17.65 -18.06
CA LEU A 275 -4.73 -18.87 -17.98
C LEU A 275 -4.48 -19.89 -19.11
N GLY A 276 -3.82 -19.48 -20.20
CA GLY A 276 -3.43 -20.39 -21.29
C GLY A 276 -2.44 -21.47 -20.87
N ASP A 277 -1.70 -21.26 -19.77
CA ASP A 277 -0.72 -22.23 -19.24
C ASP A 277 -1.30 -23.17 -18.16
N LEU A 278 -2.62 -23.10 -17.92
CA LEU A 278 -3.28 -24.02 -16.99
C LEU A 278 -3.27 -25.46 -17.54
N VAL A 279 -2.92 -26.40 -16.65
CA VAL A 279 -3.00 -27.82 -16.95
C VAL A 279 -4.10 -28.47 -16.14
N VAL A 280 -5.05 -29.11 -16.81
CA VAL A 280 -6.15 -29.85 -16.19
C VAL A 280 -5.92 -31.35 -16.39
N SER A 281 -5.70 -32.07 -15.30
CA SER A 281 -5.62 -33.53 -15.32
C SER A 281 -7.01 -34.14 -15.34
N LYS A 282 -7.16 -35.27 -16.06
CA LYS A 282 -8.42 -36.03 -16.13
C LYS A 282 -8.68 -36.79 -14.83
#